data_76a1843d9a88f2a2f9f03b088fb382d3
#
_entry.id   76a1843d9a88f2a2f9f03b088fb382d3
#
_cell.length_a   1.000
_cell.length_b   1.000
_cell.length_c   1.000
_cell.angle_alpha   90.00
_cell.angle_beta   90.00
_cell.angle_gamma   90.00
#
_symmetry.space_group_name_H-M   'P 1'
#
loop_
_entity.id
_entity.type
_entity.pdbx_description
1 polymer ?
#
loop_
_entity_poly.entity_id
_entity_poly.type
_entity_poly.pdbx_seq_one_letter_code
_entity_poly.pdbx_strand_id
1 'polypeptide(L)'
;CCNRQLLLFLFLLPDCIILISIKFCYFAKKHFILFNMEEQNNNQLQIELKEEVAQGTYANLAIITHSSSEFILDFVRVMPGVPKAGVQSRIIVAPEHAKRLLRALEDNIAKYERAFGPIRISEESPMPPLSVVKGEA
;
A
#
# COMPACT_ATOMS: atom_id res chain seq x y z
N CYS A 1 -13.23 21.26 -32.76
CA CYS A 1 -13.82 22.07 -33.84
C CYS A 1 -14.46 21.15 -34.85
N CYS A 2 -15.71 20.84 -34.65
CA CYS A 2 -16.48 20.04 -35.58
C CYS A 2 -17.03 20.98 -36.65
N ASN A 3 -16.60 20.76 -37.86
CA ASN A 3 -16.79 21.67 -39.01
C ASN A 3 -18.28 21.73 -39.38
N ARG A 4 -18.88 22.89 -39.29
CA ARG A 4 -20.29 23.21 -39.59
C ARG A 4 -20.71 22.89 -41.04
N GLN A 5 -19.77 22.59 -41.93
CA GLN A 5 -20.04 22.21 -43.33
C GLN A 5 -20.41 20.75 -43.54
N LEU A 6 -20.16 19.89 -42.57
CA LEU A 6 -20.48 18.45 -42.67
C LEU A 6 -21.98 18.17 -42.39
N LEU A 7 -22.66 19.10 -41.71
CA LEU A 7 -24.08 18.94 -41.35
C LEU A 7 -25.02 19.18 -42.54
N LEU A 8 -24.60 19.94 -43.56
CA LEU A 8 -25.45 20.27 -44.72
C LEU A 8 -25.48 19.14 -45.77
N PHE A 9 -24.46 18.25 -45.77
CA PHE A 9 -24.41 17.11 -46.69
C PHE A 9 -25.19 15.88 -46.22
N LEU A 10 -25.57 15.85 -44.93
CA LEU A 10 -26.30 14.72 -44.35
C LEU A 10 -27.81 14.71 -44.65
N PHE A 11 -28.35 15.79 -45.24
CA PHE A 11 -29.79 15.92 -45.51
C PHE A 11 -30.24 15.36 -46.85
N LEU A 12 -29.32 14.87 -47.68
CA LEU A 12 -29.59 14.40 -49.04
C LEU A 12 -29.35 12.90 -49.29
N LEU A 13 -29.05 12.11 -48.26
CA LEU A 13 -28.82 10.68 -48.39
C LEU A 13 -29.98 9.88 -47.79
N PRO A 14 -30.45 8.79 -48.48
CA PRO A 14 -31.53 7.97 -47.96
C PRO A 14 -31.16 7.29 -46.66
N ASP A 15 -32.13 7.16 -45.77
CA ASP A 15 -32.05 6.75 -44.36
C ASP A 15 -31.15 5.50 -44.07
N CYS A 16 -30.98 4.65 -45.06
CA CYS A 16 -30.19 3.42 -44.89
C CYS A 16 -28.69 3.64 -44.77
N ILE A 17 -28.13 4.66 -45.42
CA ILE A 17 -26.69 4.96 -45.38
C ILE A 17 -26.33 5.69 -44.07
N ILE A 18 -27.24 6.46 -43.53
CA ILE A 18 -27.07 7.17 -42.25
C ILE A 18 -26.96 6.17 -41.09
N LEU A 19 -27.81 5.13 -41.08
CA LEU A 19 -27.79 4.08 -40.07
C LEU A 19 -26.51 3.22 -40.10
N ILE A 20 -25.97 2.97 -41.29
CA ILE A 20 -24.69 2.24 -41.45
C ILE A 20 -23.52 3.09 -40.95
N SER A 21 -23.52 4.41 -41.24
CA SER A 21 -22.47 5.33 -40.84
C SER A 21 -22.47 5.51 -39.30
N ILE A 22 -23.63 5.59 -38.69
CA ILE A 22 -23.74 5.71 -37.21
C ILE A 22 -23.28 4.42 -36.52
N LYS A 23 -23.66 3.24 -37.05
CA LYS A 23 -23.19 1.94 -36.50
C LYS A 23 -21.68 1.77 -36.67
N PHE A 24 -21.14 2.20 -37.79
CA PHE A 24 -19.67 2.13 -38.03
C PHE A 24 -18.91 3.09 -37.13
N CYS A 25 -19.41 4.30 -36.90
CA CYS A 25 -18.81 5.28 -36.00
C CYS A 25 -18.91 4.80 -34.52
N TYR A 26 -20.00 4.14 -34.13
CA TYR A 26 -20.18 3.56 -32.79
C TYR A 26 -19.24 2.35 -32.59
N PHE A 27 -19.08 1.52 -33.61
CA PHE A 27 -18.16 0.37 -33.59
C PHE A 27 -16.69 0.80 -33.54
N ALA A 28 -16.31 1.80 -34.33
CA ALA A 28 -14.96 2.37 -34.31
C ALA A 28 -14.63 3.05 -32.98
N LYS A 29 -15.58 3.76 -32.38
CA LYS A 29 -15.43 4.39 -31.06
C LYS A 29 -15.30 3.34 -29.96
N LYS A 30 -16.07 2.26 -30.02
CA LYS A 30 -15.99 1.14 -29.08
C LYS A 30 -14.66 0.38 -29.21
N HIS A 31 -14.16 0.19 -30.42
CA HIS A 31 -12.87 -0.45 -30.69
C HIS A 31 -11.70 0.44 -30.26
N PHE A 32 -11.82 1.75 -30.44
CA PHE A 32 -10.80 2.72 -30.00
C PHE A 32 -10.73 2.81 -28.47
N ILE A 33 -11.86 2.72 -27.77
CA ILE A 33 -11.90 2.70 -26.30
C ILE A 33 -11.31 1.39 -25.77
N LEU A 34 -11.61 0.25 -26.40
CA LEU A 34 -11.04 -1.05 -26.01
C LEU A 34 -9.53 -1.11 -26.27
N PHE A 35 -9.05 -0.53 -27.38
CA PHE A 35 -7.62 -0.47 -27.70
C PHE A 35 -6.82 0.41 -26.73
N ASN A 36 -7.42 1.52 -26.26
CA ASN A 36 -6.77 2.38 -25.26
C ASN A 36 -6.85 1.85 -23.81
N MET A 37 -7.58 0.79 -23.54
CA MET A 37 -7.61 0.16 -22.22
C MET A 37 -6.53 -0.92 -22.03
N GLU A 38 -5.81 -1.31 -23.08
CA GLU A 38 -4.78 -2.36 -23.01
C GLU A 38 -3.36 -1.84 -22.76
N GLU A 39 -3.12 -0.53 -22.76
CA GLU A 39 -1.84 0.08 -22.38
C GLU A 39 -1.88 0.73 -21.00
N GLN A 40 -2.49 0.13 -20.02
CA GLN A 40 -2.11 0.39 -18.64
C GLN A 40 -0.84 -0.41 -18.36
N ASN A 41 0.26 0.30 -18.52
CA ASN A 41 1.61 -0.11 -18.16
C ASN A 41 1.58 -0.70 -16.74
N ASN A 42 1.51 -2.02 -16.64
CA ASN A 42 1.51 -2.75 -15.38
C ASN A 42 2.92 -2.75 -14.77
N ASN A 43 3.46 -1.55 -14.50
CA ASN A 43 4.59 -1.36 -13.60
C ASN A 43 4.15 -1.45 -12.11
N GLN A 44 3.08 -2.17 -11.83
CA GLN A 44 2.70 -2.46 -10.45
C GLN A 44 3.62 -3.56 -9.93
N LEU A 45 4.40 -3.21 -8.91
CA LEU A 45 5.17 -4.19 -8.16
C LEU A 45 4.20 -5.21 -7.57
N GLN A 46 4.27 -6.46 -8.01
CA GLN A 46 3.48 -7.55 -7.45
C GLN A 46 4.11 -7.99 -6.13
N ILE A 47 3.37 -7.85 -5.06
CA ILE A 47 3.80 -8.28 -3.72
C ILE A 47 3.05 -9.56 -3.38
N GLU A 48 3.80 -10.64 -3.20
CA GLU A 48 3.26 -11.92 -2.78
C GLU A 48 3.41 -12.09 -1.27
N LEU A 49 2.33 -12.44 -0.59
CA LEU A 49 2.34 -12.82 0.81
C LEU A 49 2.35 -14.35 0.90
N LYS A 50 3.48 -14.92 1.28
CA LYS A 50 3.61 -16.37 1.48
C LYS A 50 2.75 -16.85 2.64
N GLU A 51 2.17 -18.04 2.52
CA GLU A 51 1.26 -18.62 3.52
C GLU A 51 1.90 -18.75 4.90
N GLU A 52 3.20 -19.06 4.96
CA GLU A 52 3.97 -19.15 6.21
C GLU A 52 4.04 -17.82 6.96
N VAL A 53 4.04 -16.70 6.24
CA VAL A 53 4.13 -15.32 6.78
C VAL A 53 2.75 -14.72 7.01
N ALA A 54 1.72 -15.24 6.32
CA ALA A 54 0.36 -14.72 6.35
C ALA A 54 -0.29 -14.74 7.75
N GLN A 55 0.09 -15.70 8.60
CA GLN A 55 -0.39 -15.78 9.98
C GLN A 55 0.14 -14.64 10.87
N GLY A 56 1.24 -14.00 10.46
CA GLY A 56 1.90 -12.95 11.21
C GLY A 56 2.56 -13.40 12.49
N THR A 57 3.26 -12.49 13.13
CA THR A 57 3.91 -12.73 14.43
C THR A 57 3.49 -11.65 15.41
N TYR A 58 2.94 -12.06 16.56
CA TYR A 58 2.54 -11.12 17.59
C TYR A 58 3.76 -10.57 18.32
N ALA A 59 3.84 -9.24 18.43
CA ALA A 59 4.81 -8.53 19.24
C ALA A 59 4.13 -7.38 19.97
N ASN A 60 4.51 -7.14 21.21
CA ASN A 60 3.97 -6.06 22.05
C ASN A 60 5.04 -5.06 22.49
N LEU A 61 6.29 -5.27 22.06
CA LEU A 61 7.42 -4.36 22.30
C LEU A 61 8.27 -4.29 21.06
N ALA A 62 8.73 -3.11 20.69
CA ALA A 62 9.73 -2.90 19.66
C ALA A 62 10.96 -2.19 20.26
N ILE A 63 12.14 -2.79 20.09
CA ILE A 63 13.43 -2.19 20.44
C ILE A 63 14.07 -1.71 19.16
N ILE A 64 14.41 -0.42 19.11
CA ILE A 64 14.99 0.20 17.93
C ILE A 64 16.40 0.65 18.24
N THR A 65 17.37 0.12 17.50
CA THR A 65 18.76 0.54 17.58
C THR A 65 19.25 0.99 16.19
N HIS A 66 20.32 1.76 16.14
CA HIS A 66 20.86 2.24 14.86
C HIS A 66 22.37 2.28 14.87
N SER A 67 22.92 2.21 13.68
CA SER A 67 24.29 2.57 13.34
C SER A 67 24.27 3.77 12.37
N SER A 68 25.42 4.12 11.84
CA SER A 68 25.51 5.17 10.80
C SER A 68 24.86 4.76 9.46
N SER A 69 24.72 3.47 9.21
CA SER A 69 24.25 2.91 7.94
C SER A 69 22.92 2.18 8.01
N GLU A 70 22.46 1.77 9.21
CA GLU A 70 21.33 0.86 9.36
C GLU A 70 20.52 1.17 10.61
N PHE A 71 19.20 0.89 10.54
CA PHE A 71 18.30 0.78 11.68
C PHE A 71 17.93 -0.68 11.87
N ILE A 72 17.99 -1.14 13.12
CA ILE A 72 17.62 -2.48 13.53
C ILE A 72 16.35 -2.38 14.37
N LEU A 73 15.28 -3.05 13.93
CA LEU A 73 13.99 -3.12 14.61
C LEU A 73 13.80 -4.53 15.13
N ASP A 74 13.86 -4.70 16.44
CA ASP A 74 13.63 -5.96 17.13
C ASP A 74 12.22 -5.99 17.69
N PHE A 75 11.38 -6.84 17.14
CA PHE A 75 10.02 -7.08 17.62
C PHE A 75 10.04 -8.17 18.67
N VAL A 76 9.62 -7.81 19.88
CA VAL A 76 9.73 -8.67 21.08
C VAL A 76 8.34 -9.00 21.58
N ARG A 77 8.18 -10.22 22.06
CA ARG A 77 6.98 -10.65 22.78
C ARG A 77 7.28 -10.78 24.26
N VAL A 78 6.71 -9.88 25.06
CA VAL A 78 6.75 -9.93 26.50
C VAL A 78 5.49 -10.64 27.01
N MET A 79 5.66 -11.68 27.80
CA MET A 79 4.55 -12.47 28.36
C MET A 79 4.61 -12.45 29.89
N PRO A 80 3.48 -12.26 30.57
CA PRO A 80 3.41 -12.38 32.03
C PRO A 80 3.89 -13.75 32.51
N GLY A 81 4.71 -13.75 33.55
CA GLY A 81 5.22 -15.01 34.14
C GLY A 81 6.40 -15.63 33.42
N VAL A 82 6.87 -15.07 32.31
CA VAL A 82 8.05 -15.54 31.58
C VAL A 82 9.23 -14.60 31.86
N PRO A 83 10.30 -15.06 32.51
CA PRO A 83 11.40 -14.18 32.96
C PRO A 83 12.28 -13.64 31.83
N LYS A 84 12.22 -14.25 30.64
CA LYS A 84 12.99 -13.82 29.47
C LYS A 84 12.06 -13.56 28.30
N ALA A 85 12.05 -12.33 27.79
CA ALA A 85 11.36 -11.97 26.57
C ALA A 85 12.19 -12.33 25.35
N GLY A 86 11.60 -13.03 24.38
CA GLY A 86 12.28 -13.44 23.15
C GLY A 86 12.01 -12.46 22.01
N VAL A 87 13.07 -12.14 21.24
CA VAL A 87 12.93 -11.46 19.95
C VAL A 87 12.23 -12.41 18.98
N GLN A 88 11.10 -11.96 18.47
CA GLN A 88 10.30 -12.76 17.52
C GLN A 88 10.74 -12.53 16.07
N SER A 89 11.14 -11.30 15.77
CA SER A 89 11.61 -10.92 14.45
C SER A 89 12.58 -9.76 14.55
N ARG A 90 13.64 -9.77 13.77
CA ARG A 90 14.60 -8.68 13.60
C ARG A 90 14.56 -8.22 12.17
N ILE A 91 14.31 -6.93 11.96
CA ILE A 91 14.27 -6.30 10.64
C ILE A 91 15.32 -5.23 10.58
N ILE A 92 16.15 -5.29 9.54
CA ILE A 92 17.22 -4.29 9.30
C ILE A 92 16.80 -3.47 8.09
N VAL A 93 16.82 -2.15 8.25
CA VAL A 93 16.42 -1.21 7.20
C VAL A 93 17.44 -0.09 7.05
N ALA A 94 17.61 0.39 5.82
CA ALA A 94 18.39 1.58 5.56
C ALA A 94 17.74 2.82 6.19
N PRO A 95 18.50 3.87 6.56
CA PRO A 95 17.97 5.06 7.24
C PRO A 95 16.84 5.76 6.46
N GLU A 96 16.94 5.79 5.15
CA GLU A 96 15.90 6.34 4.29
C GLU A 96 14.58 5.56 4.40
N HIS A 97 14.65 4.24 4.44
CA HIS A 97 13.46 3.38 4.59
C HIS A 97 12.86 3.48 5.99
N ALA A 98 13.69 3.61 7.03
CA ALA A 98 13.21 3.86 8.39
C ALA A 98 12.37 5.15 8.47
N LYS A 99 12.82 6.20 7.79
CA LYS A 99 12.08 7.47 7.71
C LYS A 99 10.76 7.34 6.92
N ARG A 100 10.75 6.54 5.87
CA ARG A 100 9.50 6.25 5.11
C ARG A 100 8.52 5.42 5.94
N LEU A 101 9.02 4.43 6.68
CA LEU A 101 8.23 3.61 7.58
C LEU A 101 7.55 4.46 8.66
N LEU A 102 8.29 5.38 9.29
CA LEU A 102 7.73 6.30 10.28
C LEU A 102 6.53 7.07 9.72
N ARG A 103 6.70 7.71 8.57
CA ARG A 103 5.61 8.47 7.92
C ARG A 103 4.41 7.60 7.57
N ALA A 104 4.65 6.40 7.05
CA ALA A 104 3.58 5.48 6.71
C ALA A 104 2.80 5.01 7.95
N LEU A 105 3.50 4.82 9.07
CA LEU A 105 2.88 4.46 10.33
C LEU A 105 2.07 5.62 10.91
N GLU A 106 2.60 6.83 10.93
CA GLU A 106 1.90 8.05 11.34
C GLU A 106 0.60 8.25 10.55
N ASP A 107 0.64 8.12 9.23
CA ASP A 107 -0.54 8.22 8.36
C ASP A 107 -1.61 7.15 8.69
N ASN A 108 -1.18 5.92 8.98
CA ASN A 108 -2.11 4.85 9.32
C ASN A 108 -2.70 5.01 10.71
N ILE A 109 -1.92 5.45 11.69
CA ILE A 109 -2.41 5.81 13.02
C ILE A 109 -3.47 6.92 12.90
N ALA A 110 -3.21 7.97 12.16
CA ALA A 110 -4.16 9.06 11.96
C ALA A 110 -5.46 8.61 11.27
N LYS A 111 -5.38 7.64 10.35
CA LYS A 111 -6.56 7.01 9.72
C LYS A 111 -7.35 6.18 10.73
N TYR A 112 -6.66 5.41 11.56
CA TYR A 112 -7.28 4.61 12.62
C TYR A 112 -8.02 5.49 13.64
N GLU A 113 -7.36 6.52 14.16
CA GLU A 113 -7.94 7.42 15.16
C GLU A 113 -9.14 8.20 14.63
N ARG A 114 -9.15 8.51 13.34
CA ARG A 114 -10.31 9.13 12.68
C ARG A 114 -11.53 8.22 12.64
N ALA A 115 -11.31 6.91 12.47
CA ALA A 115 -12.38 5.93 12.34
C ALA A 115 -12.86 5.40 13.70
N PHE A 116 -11.94 5.22 14.66
CA PHE A 116 -12.20 4.50 15.91
C PHE A 116 -11.99 5.34 17.16
N GLY A 117 -11.50 6.58 17.03
CA GLY A 117 -11.16 7.46 18.14
C GLY A 117 -9.69 7.36 18.57
N PRO A 118 -9.25 8.27 19.46
CA PRO A 118 -7.85 8.39 19.83
C PRO A 118 -7.33 7.13 20.55
N ILE A 119 -6.11 6.73 20.19
CA ILE A 119 -5.42 5.62 20.84
C ILE A 119 -4.98 6.08 22.24
N ARG A 120 -5.47 5.39 23.26
CA ARG A 120 -5.08 5.67 24.64
C ARG A 120 -3.80 4.89 24.96
N ILE A 121 -2.73 5.61 25.24
CA ILE A 121 -1.49 5.02 25.76
C ILE A 121 -1.59 5.04 27.26
N SER A 122 -1.58 3.84 27.90
CA SER A 122 -1.53 3.74 29.35
C SER A 122 -0.10 4.05 29.80
N GLU A 123 0.10 5.15 30.49
CA GLU A 123 1.40 5.56 31.03
C GLU A 123 1.81 4.77 32.31
N GLU A 124 0.99 3.82 32.73
CA GLU A 124 1.11 3.16 34.06
C GLU A 124 1.99 1.91 34.09
N SER A 125 2.87 1.69 33.15
CA SER A 125 3.87 0.62 33.35
C SER A 125 5.27 1.17 33.08
N PRO A 126 6.00 1.57 34.14
CA PRO A 126 7.44 1.78 33.97
C PRO A 126 8.03 0.45 33.51
N MET A 127 8.45 0.42 32.25
CA MET A 127 9.17 -0.75 31.75
C MET A 127 10.40 -0.99 32.62
N PRO A 128 10.61 -2.22 33.08
CA PRO A 128 11.84 -2.54 33.80
C PRO A 128 13.06 -2.21 32.92
N PRO A 129 14.18 -1.79 33.50
CA PRO A 129 15.37 -1.45 32.74
C PRO A 129 15.77 -2.63 31.85
N LEU A 130 15.79 -2.36 30.54
CA LEU A 130 16.12 -3.38 29.52
C LEU A 130 17.61 -3.67 29.59
N SER A 131 18.00 -4.80 30.18
CA SER A 131 19.34 -5.34 30.05
C SER A 131 19.38 -6.24 28.81
N VAL A 132 20.04 -5.78 27.74
CA VAL A 132 20.32 -6.61 26.58
C VAL A 132 21.43 -7.60 26.94
N VAL A 133 21.06 -8.83 27.26
CA VAL A 133 22.05 -9.92 27.35
C VAL A 133 22.48 -10.24 25.93
N LYS A 134 23.72 -9.87 25.58
CA LYS A 134 24.36 -10.34 24.35
C LYS A 134 24.47 -11.86 24.45
N GLY A 135 23.75 -12.57 23.60
CA GLY A 135 23.95 -14.00 23.46
C GLY A 135 25.39 -14.28 23.03
N GLU A 136 26.11 -15.05 23.81
CA GLU A 136 27.38 -15.63 23.38
C GLU A 136 27.07 -16.58 22.22
N ALA A 137 27.82 -16.37 21.10
CA ALA A 137 27.79 -17.23 19.93
C ALA A 137 28.63 -18.48 20.19
#